data_b4c0b377fe7246a990fb905a493223e7
#
_entry.id   b4c0b377fe7246a990fb905a493223e7
#
_cell.length_a   1.000
_cell.length_b   1.000
_cell.length_c   1.000
_cell.angle_alpha   90.00
_cell.angle_beta   90.00
_cell.angle_gamma   90.00
#
_symmetry.space_group_name_H-M   'P 1'
#
loop_
_entity.id
_entity.type
_entity.pdbx_description
1 polymer ?
#
loop_
_entity_poly.entity_id
_entity_poly.type
_entity_poly.pdbx_seq_one_letter_code
_entity_poly.pdbx_strand_id
1 'polypeptide(L)'
;MPDDELPDELEDEFDESDLHLAAQDGDMTRVRQLLADGRSPNAFDEIAKTPLHYAAENEHIDIMRVLLEAGTDVNAHEEARIGNTPLRDVAGECSLAVATFLVDAGADPRIPGWMQLTAVHQAEDREDQEGQRVYALLKTVADRLGDA
;
A
#
# COMPACT_ATOMS: atom_id res chain seq x y z
N MET A 1 38.11 -0.74 -18.51
CA MET A 1 37.86 -0.87 -17.50
C MET A 1 36.71 -1.45 -17.01
N PRO A 2 36.74 -2.51 -16.71
CA PRO A 2 35.65 -3.24 -16.24
C PRO A 2 35.14 -2.83 -14.91
N ASP A 3 35.79 -1.93 -14.32
CA ASP A 3 35.36 -1.51 -13.04
C ASP A 3 34.04 -0.91 -13.11
N ASP A 4 33.60 -0.38 -14.24
CA ASP A 4 32.39 0.32 -14.32
C ASP A 4 31.20 -0.56 -14.15
N GLU A 5 31.33 -1.82 -14.46
CA GLU A 5 30.18 -2.69 -14.46
C GLU A 5 29.82 -3.17 -13.10
N LEU A 6 30.79 -3.32 -12.26
CA LEU A 6 30.55 -3.89 -10.96
C LEU A 6 29.62 -3.08 -10.08
N PRO A 7 29.83 -1.76 -9.99
CA PRO A 7 28.96 -0.98 -9.12
C PRO A 7 27.51 -1.05 -9.52
N ASP A 8 27.23 -1.06 -10.81
CA ASP A 8 25.85 -1.09 -11.27
C ASP A 8 25.16 -2.37 -10.87
N GLU A 9 25.86 -3.48 -11.03
CA GLU A 9 25.26 -4.75 -10.69
C GLU A 9 25.01 -4.86 -9.21
N LEU A 10 25.94 -4.41 -8.43
CA LEU A 10 25.78 -4.50 -6.98
C LEU A 10 24.65 -3.64 -6.48
N GLU A 11 24.50 -2.47 -7.04
CA GLU A 11 23.43 -1.58 -6.63
C GLU A 11 22.08 -2.19 -6.93
N ASP A 12 21.95 -2.80 -8.10
CA ASP A 12 20.67 -3.40 -8.47
C ASP A 12 20.32 -4.55 -7.57
N GLU A 13 21.33 -5.28 -7.12
CA GLU A 13 21.07 -6.45 -6.32
C GLU A 13 20.64 -6.15 -4.91
N PHE A 14 21.13 -5.03 -4.38
CA PHE A 14 20.96 -4.81 -2.96
C PHE A 14 20.02 -3.68 -2.60
N ASP A 15 19.39 -3.06 -3.58
CA ASP A 15 18.45 -2.00 -3.26
C ASP A 15 17.08 -2.60 -3.05
N GLU A 16 16.74 -2.83 -1.81
CA GLU A 16 15.47 -3.46 -1.47
C GLU A 16 14.28 -2.55 -1.69
N SER A 17 14.54 -1.27 -1.91
CA SER A 17 13.44 -0.33 -2.12
C SER A 17 13.09 -0.15 -3.60
N ASP A 18 13.73 -0.90 -4.50
CA ASP A 18 13.44 -0.76 -5.92
C ASP A 18 11.97 -1.01 -6.25
N LEU A 19 11.37 -2.03 -5.66
CA LEU A 19 9.98 -2.33 -5.93
C LEU A 19 9.07 -1.23 -5.37
N HIS A 20 9.44 -0.68 -4.22
CA HIS A 20 8.69 0.44 -3.64
C HIS A 20 8.71 1.64 -4.58
N LEU A 21 9.88 1.97 -5.11
CA LEU A 21 10.01 3.10 -6.02
C LEU A 21 9.26 2.87 -7.33
N ALA A 22 9.34 1.66 -7.88
CA ALA A 22 8.61 1.36 -9.11
C ALA A 22 7.11 1.48 -8.91
N ALA A 23 6.61 1.03 -7.75
CA ALA A 23 5.19 1.15 -7.43
C ALA A 23 4.80 2.61 -7.25
N GLN A 24 5.67 3.41 -6.64
CA GLN A 24 5.41 4.83 -6.45
C GLN A 24 5.36 5.56 -7.79
N ASP A 25 6.28 5.22 -8.69
CA ASP A 25 6.41 5.89 -9.97
C ASP A 25 5.37 5.46 -11.00
N GLY A 26 4.64 4.39 -10.71
CA GLY A 26 3.67 3.88 -11.69
C GLY A 26 4.32 3.11 -12.82
N ASP A 27 5.52 2.59 -12.60
CA ASP A 27 6.27 1.88 -13.64
C ASP A 27 5.91 0.39 -13.63
N MET A 28 4.84 0.04 -14.33
CA MET A 28 4.33 -1.32 -14.35
C MET A 28 5.35 -2.31 -14.87
N THR A 29 6.10 -1.94 -15.91
CA THR A 29 7.10 -2.82 -16.48
C THR A 29 8.15 -3.17 -15.44
N ARG A 30 8.62 -2.16 -14.71
CA ARG A 30 9.63 -2.38 -13.68
C ARG A 30 9.06 -3.21 -12.52
N VAL A 31 7.81 -2.95 -12.14
CA VAL A 31 7.17 -3.73 -11.07
C VAL A 31 7.15 -5.20 -11.45
N ARG A 32 6.70 -5.52 -12.66
CA ARG A 32 6.63 -6.91 -13.09
C ARG A 32 8.00 -7.55 -13.16
N GLN A 33 8.99 -6.79 -13.63
CA GLN A 33 10.34 -7.29 -13.74
C GLN A 33 10.93 -7.63 -12.37
N LEU A 34 10.75 -6.72 -11.39
CA LEU A 34 11.28 -6.93 -10.05
C LEU A 34 10.61 -8.11 -9.36
N LEU A 35 9.30 -8.25 -9.54
CA LEU A 35 8.59 -9.39 -8.99
C LEU A 35 9.07 -10.70 -9.61
N ALA A 36 9.32 -10.70 -10.92
CA ALA A 36 9.84 -11.88 -11.61
C ALA A 36 11.24 -12.23 -11.12
N ASP A 37 12.01 -11.22 -10.70
CA ASP A 37 13.35 -11.42 -10.16
C ASP A 37 13.34 -11.91 -8.71
N GLY A 38 12.17 -12.04 -8.12
CA GLY A 38 12.07 -12.57 -6.76
C GLY A 38 12.03 -11.53 -5.66
N ARG A 39 11.84 -10.25 -6.01
CA ARG A 39 11.70 -9.22 -4.97
C ARG A 39 10.41 -9.44 -4.21
N SER A 40 10.48 -9.27 -2.90
CA SER A 40 9.32 -9.51 -2.05
C SER A 40 8.34 -8.35 -2.12
N PRO A 41 7.06 -8.62 -2.41
CA PRO A 41 6.06 -7.55 -2.38
C PRO A 41 5.63 -7.19 -0.96
N ASN A 42 6.11 -7.93 0.05
CA ASN A 42 5.74 -7.68 1.44
C ASN A 42 6.85 -7.00 2.25
N ALA A 43 7.94 -6.58 1.62
CA ALA A 43 9.04 -5.98 2.34
C ALA A 43 8.67 -4.57 2.81
N PHE A 44 8.99 -4.26 4.06
CA PHE A 44 8.80 -2.90 4.59
C PHE A 44 10.07 -2.10 4.34
N ASP A 45 9.90 -0.84 3.96
CA ASP A 45 11.05 0.04 3.81
C ASP A 45 11.35 0.76 5.13
N GLU A 46 12.19 1.78 5.08
CA GLU A 46 12.66 2.45 6.28
C GLU A 46 11.55 3.16 7.04
N ILE A 47 10.46 3.48 6.38
CA ILE A 47 9.34 4.15 7.04
C ILE A 47 8.13 3.21 7.15
N ALA A 48 8.40 1.91 7.19
CA ALA A 48 7.41 0.88 7.45
C ALA A 48 6.30 0.81 6.40
N LYS A 49 6.66 0.99 5.13
CA LYS A 49 5.72 0.90 4.03
C LYS A 49 6.11 -0.23 3.09
N THR A 50 5.11 -0.90 2.53
CA THR A 50 5.30 -1.90 1.47
C THR A 50 5.09 -1.22 0.11
N PRO A 51 5.42 -1.88 -0.99
CA PRO A 51 5.12 -1.32 -2.30
C PRO A 51 3.64 -0.99 -2.49
N LEU A 52 2.73 -1.77 -1.88
CA LEU A 52 1.30 -1.51 -1.99
C LEU A 52 0.92 -0.16 -1.38
N HIS A 53 1.57 0.24 -0.29
CA HIS A 53 1.33 1.57 0.28
C HIS A 53 1.59 2.65 -0.77
N TYR A 54 2.69 2.55 -1.49
CA TYR A 54 3.07 3.56 -2.48
C TYR A 54 2.15 3.55 -3.69
N ALA A 55 1.76 2.36 -4.15
CA ALA A 55 0.83 2.28 -5.27
C ALA A 55 -0.52 2.88 -4.90
N ALA A 56 -0.98 2.65 -3.67
CA ALA A 56 -2.26 3.18 -3.21
C ALA A 56 -2.20 4.70 -3.04
N GLU A 57 -1.10 5.21 -2.49
CA GLU A 57 -0.93 6.66 -2.31
C GLU A 57 -1.00 7.41 -3.63
N ASN A 58 -0.49 6.80 -4.67
CA ASN A 58 -0.43 7.41 -5.99
C ASN A 58 -1.53 6.91 -6.92
N GLU A 59 -2.45 6.12 -6.39
CA GLU A 59 -3.63 5.63 -7.09
C GLU A 59 -3.32 4.81 -8.34
N HIS A 60 -2.22 4.07 -8.32
CA HIS A 60 -1.86 3.18 -9.40
C HIS A 60 -2.56 1.84 -9.21
N ILE A 61 -3.86 1.82 -9.52
CA ILE A 61 -4.70 0.66 -9.23
C ILE A 61 -4.24 -0.60 -9.96
N ASP A 62 -3.74 -0.44 -11.19
CA ASP A 62 -3.24 -1.60 -11.94
C ASP A 62 -2.05 -2.24 -11.24
N ILE A 63 -1.18 -1.42 -10.66
CA ILE A 63 -0.03 -1.93 -9.92
C ILE A 63 -0.49 -2.55 -8.61
N MET A 64 -1.48 -1.95 -7.95
CA MET A 64 -2.06 -2.55 -6.75
C MET A 64 -2.54 -3.97 -7.04
N ARG A 65 -3.21 -4.15 -8.18
CA ARG A 65 -3.71 -5.47 -8.56
C ARG A 65 -2.56 -6.46 -8.76
N VAL A 66 -1.52 -6.04 -9.46
CA VAL A 66 -0.38 -6.90 -9.73
C VAL A 66 0.32 -7.29 -8.42
N LEU A 67 0.47 -6.34 -7.51
CA LEU A 67 1.10 -6.63 -6.22
C LEU A 67 0.28 -7.63 -5.42
N LEU A 68 -1.05 -7.46 -5.39
CA LEU A 68 -1.90 -8.40 -4.67
C LEU A 68 -1.86 -9.79 -5.28
N GLU A 69 -1.81 -9.87 -6.62
CA GLU A 69 -1.67 -11.16 -7.29
C GLU A 69 -0.34 -11.83 -6.94
N ALA A 70 0.67 -11.03 -6.64
CA ALA A 70 1.97 -11.56 -6.25
C ALA A 70 2.05 -11.95 -4.79
N GLY A 71 0.97 -11.77 -4.04
CA GLY A 71 0.92 -12.22 -2.65
C GLY A 71 1.09 -11.14 -1.60
N THR A 72 0.91 -9.87 -1.95
CA THR A 72 1.00 -8.80 -0.95
C THR A 72 -0.11 -8.96 0.08
N ASP A 73 0.25 -8.76 1.35
CA ASP A 73 -0.73 -8.71 2.42
C ASP A 73 -1.39 -7.33 2.39
N VAL A 74 -2.69 -7.31 2.05
CA VAL A 74 -3.41 -6.04 1.92
C VAL A 74 -3.47 -5.28 3.25
N ASN A 75 -3.32 -5.99 4.37
CA ASN A 75 -3.35 -5.39 5.70
C ASN A 75 -1.97 -5.26 6.32
N ALA A 76 -0.92 -5.29 5.50
CA ALA A 76 0.45 -5.24 6.00
C ALA A 76 0.70 -3.95 6.79
N HIS A 77 1.21 -4.09 8.00
CA HIS A 77 1.64 -2.96 8.81
C HIS A 77 2.68 -3.50 9.79
N GLU A 78 3.67 -2.67 10.08
CA GLU A 78 4.76 -3.13 10.96
C GLU A 78 4.48 -2.62 12.35
N GLU A 79 3.98 -3.50 13.20
CA GLU A 79 3.55 -3.11 14.54
C GLU A 79 4.68 -2.55 15.38
N ALA A 80 5.88 -3.08 15.21
CA ALA A 80 7.03 -2.65 16.00
C ALA A 80 7.36 -1.18 15.76
N ARG A 81 7.04 -0.65 14.59
CA ARG A 81 7.28 0.75 14.25
C ARG A 81 5.99 1.55 14.14
N ILE A 82 4.90 0.98 14.63
CA ILE A 82 3.60 1.63 14.62
C ILE A 82 3.24 2.06 13.20
N GLY A 83 3.42 1.12 12.27
CA GLY A 83 3.13 1.41 10.87
C GLY A 83 1.64 1.36 10.57
N ASN A 84 1.27 1.96 9.48
CA ASN A 84 -0.11 1.97 9.02
C ASN A 84 -0.32 0.91 7.96
N THR A 85 -1.55 0.40 7.85
CA THR A 85 -1.91 -0.43 6.70
C THR A 85 -2.01 0.48 5.47
N PRO A 86 -1.97 -0.08 4.26
CA PRO A 86 -2.15 0.76 3.07
C PRO A 86 -3.45 1.55 3.10
N LEU A 87 -4.55 0.93 3.54
CA LEU A 87 -5.83 1.65 3.58
C LEU A 87 -5.80 2.77 4.61
N ARG A 88 -5.25 2.51 5.79
CA ARG A 88 -5.15 3.55 6.83
C ARG A 88 -4.32 4.73 6.33
N ASP A 89 -3.29 4.42 5.54
CA ASP A 89 -2.36 5.43 5.05
C ASP A 89 -3.02 6.38 4.05
N VAL A 90 -4.01 5.91 3.28
CA VAL A 90 -4.60 6.71 2.21
C VAL A 90 -6.03 7.15 2.47
N ALA A 91 -6.70 6.62 3.49
CA ALA A 91 -8.13 6.87 3.70
C ALA A 91 -8.46 8.37 3.83
N GLY A 92 -7.50 9.17 4.29
CA GLY A 92 -7.72 10.60 4.47
C GLY A 92 -7.80 11.38 3.17
N GLU A 93 -7.39 10.79 2.04
CA GLU A 93 -7.37 11.55 0.80
C GLU A 93 -7.58 10.73 -0.47
N CYS A 94 -7.74 9.41 -0.37
CA CYS A 94 -7.83 8.58 -1.58
C CYS A 94 -9.19 8.74 -2.26
N SER A 95 -9.22 8.28 -3.53
CA SER A 95 -10.48 8.20 -4.27
C SER A 95 -11.32 7.03 -3.78
N LEU A 96 -12.60 7.08 -4.10
CA LEU A 96 -13.49 5.96 -3.78
C LEU A 96 -13.04 4.70 -4.51
N ALA A 97 -12.48 4.84 -5.71
CA ALA A 97 -12.00 3.67 -6.47
C ALA A 97 -10.89 2.94 -5.71
N VAL A 98 -9.93 3.68 -5.13
CA VAL A 98 -8.85 3.07 -4.38
C VAL A 98 -9.39 2.41 -3.11
N ALA A 99 -10.26 3.11 -2.38
CA ALA A 99 -10.83 2.55 -1.16
C ALA A 99 -11.62 1.28 -1.46
N THR A 100 -12.43 1.29 -2.52
CA THR A 100 -13.23 0.14 -2.90
C THR A 100 -12.32 -1.03 -3.28
N PHE A 101 -11.27 -0.74 -4.05
CA PHE A 101 -10.34 -1.79 -4.46
C PHE A 101 -9.71 -2.46 -3.22
N LEU A 102 -9.28 -1.65 -2.26
CA LEU A 102 -8.62 -2.20 -1.08
C LEU A 102 -9.59 -3.03 -0.22
N VAL A 103 -10.82 -2.54 0.02
CA VAL A 103 -11.75 -3.32 0.83
C VAL A 103 -12.20 -4.58 0.09
N ASP A 104 -12.34 -4.54 -1.23
CA ASP A 104 -12.67 -5.73 -1.99
C ASP A 104 -11.55 -6.77 -1.92
N ALA A 105 -10.33 -6.32 -1.73
CA ALA A 105 -9.17 -7.21 -1.59
C ALA A 105 -9.00 -7.70 -0.14
N GLY A 106 -9.87 -7.29 0.76
CA GLY A 106 -9.83 -7.76 2.15
C GLY A 106 -9.24 -6.77 3.14
N ALA A 107 -9.06 -5.51 2.75
CA ALA A 107 -8.51 -4.53 3.69
C ALA A 107 -9.48 -4.33 4.86
N ASP A 108 -8.93 -4.33 6.06
CA ASP A 108 -9.72 -4.18 7.28
C ASP A 108 -9.58 -2.74 7.78
N PRO A 109 -10.66 -1.94 7.69
CA PRO A 109 -10.57 -0.54 8.08
C PRO A 109 -10.50 -0.32 9.59
N ARG A 110 -10.56 -1.38 10.39
CA ARG A 110 -10.51 -1.28 11.85
C ARG A 110 -9.10 -1.35 12.42
N ILE A 111 -8.10 -1.74 11.62
CA ILE A 111 -6.74 -1.90 12.14
C ILE A 111 -6.17 -0.53 12.48
N PRO A 112 -5.78 -0.31 13.75
CA PRO A 112 -5.25 1.00 14.12
C PRO A 112 -3.81 1.16 13.66
N GLY A 113 -3.45 2.37 13.34
CA GLY A 113 -2.08 2.72 13.01
C GLY A 113 -1.54 3.72 14.01
N TRP A 114 -0.79 4.69 13.52
CA TRP A 114 -0.20 5.70 14.38
C TRP A 114 -1.29 6.45 15.16
N MET A 115 -1.04 6.67 16.43
CA MET A 115 -1.96 7.31 17.36
C MET A 115 -3.26 6.52 17.56
N GLN A 116 -3.23 5.24 17.26
CA GLN A 116 -4.39 4.36 17.40
C GLN A 116 -5.57 4.77 16.51
N LEU A 117 -5.29 5.50 15.44
CA LEU A 117 -6.32 5.92 14.52
C LEU A 117 -6.49 4.90 13.41
N THR A 118 -7.73 4.64 13.03
CA THR A 118 -8.05 3.67 11.98
C THR A 118 -8.34 4.38 10.67
N ALA A 119 -8.51 3.60 9.60
CA ALA A 119 -8.91 4.16 8.31
C ALA A 119 -10.26 4.88 8.41
N VAL A 120 -11.18 4.34 9.22
CA VAL A 120 -12.47 4.98 9.41
C VAL A 120 -12.29 6.38 9.99
N HIS A 121 -11.43 6.50 11.01
CA HIS A 121 -11.17 7.81 11.62
C HIS A 121 -10.61 8.79 10.59
N GLN A 122 -9.70 8.31 9.73
CA GLN A 122 -9.08 9.19 8.75
C GLN A 122 -10.10 9.70 7.72
N ALA A 123 -11.02 8.84 7.31
CA ALA A 123 -12.03 9.23 6.34
C ALA A 123 -13.11 10.12 6.96
N GLU A 124 -13.37 9.95 8.25
CA GLU A 124 -14.43 10.70 8.93
C GLU A 124 -14.19 12.20 8.87
N ASP A 125 -12.91 12.60 8.90
CA ASP A 125 -12.59 14.02 8.93
C ASP A 125 -12.62 14.69 7.56
N ARG A 126 -12.91 13.94 6.51
CA ARG A 126 -12.93 14.51 5.16
C ARG A 126 -14.21 15.30 4.92
N GLU A 127 -14.04 16.46 4.34
CA GLU A 127 -15.17 17.32 4.06
C GLU A 127 -15.64 17.21 2.60
N ASP A 128 -14.81 16.65 1.74
CA ASP A 128 -15.15 16.53 0.32
C ASP A 128 -16.19 15.43 0.10
N GLN A 129 -16.94 15.56 -0.97
CA GLN A 129 -18.03 14.65 -1.29
C GLN A 129 -17.54 13.21 -1.47
N GLU A 130 -16.41 13.06 -2.14
CA GLU A 130 -15.85 11.73 -2.34
C GLU A 130 -15.40 11.13 -1.02
N GLY A 131 -14.82 11.95 -0.15
CA GLY A 131 -14.39 11.49 1.16
C GLY A 131 -15.54 10.98 2.00
N GLN A 132 -16.70 11.63 1.89
CA GLN A 132 -17.87 11.16 2.61
C GLN A 132 -18.31 9.79 2.12
N ARG A 133 -18.16 9.52 0.84
CA ARG A 133 -18.47 8.20 0.29
C ARG A 133 -17.47 7.17 0.75
N VAL A 134 -16.19 7.55 0.81
CA VAL A 134 -15.15 6.67 1.35
C VAL A 134 -15.47 6.34 2.81
N TYR A 135 -15.82 7.36 3.59
CA TYR A 135 -16.16 7.15 4.99
C TYR A 135 -17.35 6.17 5.13
N ALA A 136 -18.40 6.38 4.33
CA ALA A 136 -19.57 5.52 4.39
C ALA A 136 -19.22 4.08 4.04
N LEU A 137 -18.37 3.89 3.04
CA LEU A 137 -17.91 2.56 2.66
C LEU A 137 -17.14 1.90 3.79
N LEU A 138 -16.17 2.61 4.34
CA LEU A 138 -15.31 2.04 5.37
C LEU A 138 -16.08 1.75 6.64
N LYS A 139 -17.01 2.62 7.00
CA LYS A 139 -17.82 2.40 8.18
C LYS A 139 -18.72 1.19 8.00
N THR A 140 -19.31 1.04 6.82
CA THR A 140 -20.14 -0.12 6.54
C THR A 140 -19.34 -1.42 6.64
N VAL A 141 -18.13 -1.41 6.07
CA VAL A 141 -17.26 -2.60 6.14
C VAL A 141 -16.85 -2.87 7.59
N ALA A 142 -16.49 -1.83 8.33
CA ALA A 142 -16.09 -1.99 9.72
C ALA A 142 -17.22 -2.55 10.57
N ASP A 143 -18.43 -2.05 10.36
CA ASP A 143 -19.60 -2.54 11.12
C ASP A 143 -19.89 -4.00 10.81
N ARG A 144 -19.74 -4.38 9.54
CA ARG A 144 -19.96 -5.75 9.14
C ARG A 144 -18.94 -6.68 9.77
N LEU A 145 -17.67 -6.26 9.80
CA LEU A 145 -16.63 -7.06 10.40
C LEU A 145 -16.72 -7.10 11.92
N GLY A 146 -17.14 -5.99 12.50
CA GLY A 146 -17.26 -5.91 13.95
C GLY A 146 -18.36 -6.78 14.51
N ASP A 147 -19.36 -7.09 13.69
CA ASP A 147 -20.47 -7.92 14.13
C ASP A 147 -20.14 -9.39 14.12
N ALA A 148 -19.03 -9.74 13.50
CA ALA A 148 -18.62 -11.13 13.49
C ALA A 148 -17.95 -11.52 14.80
#